data_b2526aa37425dc6cc7d78cc18cc62751
#
_entry.id   b2526aa37425dc6cc7d78cc18cc62751
#
_cell.length_a   1.000
_cell.length_b   1.000
_cell.length_c   1.000
_cell.angle_alpha   90.00
_cell.angle_beta   90.00
_cell.angle_gamma   90.00
#
_symmetry.space_group_name_H-M   'P 1'
#
loop_
_entity.id
_entity.type
_entity.pdbx_description
1 polymer ?
#
loop_
_entity_poly.entity_id
_entity_poly.type
_entity_poly.pdbx_seq_one_letter_code
_entity_poly.pdbx_strand_id
1 'polypeptide(L)'
;MQSARFIPFRKQDIVDMCSEELRSSTQKTSFKQFCDLLASLIHYDYHATLESLKNNYAPFDPNSDTRSLAPVSADQKAQCQHEFAKDFAKVLNAANFEVITNEDLQEALNEESLFKVRLEVEFDDFEEVVFYRRGESQLTETIISFWGLRKKPLHFTNYDRVAVFIRFKDSAYFAAKNKTPMGFEPSSTIVKLFQNVPKADLEMLFPNSEVRMRPIDKAIIGSSALVGGAVVLITKLGASIVLLLALFAFWGGFRSEAVEMTQQHFITFAIGMGVFGSFIFKEWSKFKNRKIKFMKALSDNLYFKNLDNNAGVFHTLIDAAEEEDIKEALLAYTFLLKSESGLTAQTLDEQIEHWFKSKYQCDLDFEISDALEKLVRMRLVTCTSDVYSAINLDHAKTILDERWDNLFQYN
;
A
#
# COMPACT_ATOMS: atom_id res chain seq x y z
N MET A 1 -20.90 -9.56 3.47
CA MET A 1 -19.44 -9.57 3.59
C MET A 1 -18.94 -10.22 2.31
N GLN A 2 -18.02 -9.62 1.58
CA GLN A 2 -17.33 -10.35 0.51
C GLN A 2 -16.54 -11.47 1.18
N SER A 3 -16.58 -12.67 0.63
CA SER A 3 -15.83 -13.80 1.13
C SER A 3 -14.33 -13.56 0.90
N ALA A 4 -13.51 -13.85 1.88
CA ALA A 4 -12.07 -13.63 1.77
C ALA A 4 -11.45 -14.72 0.88
N ARG A 5 -10.62 -14.33 -0.08
CA ARG A 5 -9.91 -15.30 -0.94
C ARG A 5 -8.73 -15.98 -0.22
N PHE A 6 -8.25 -15.46 0.89
CA PHE A 6 -7.16 -16.05 1.67
C PHE A 6 -7.69 -16.79 2.90
N ILE A 7 -6.98 -17.83 3.34
CA ILE A 7 -7.34 -18.65 4.50
C ILE A 7 -6.84 -17.97 5.78
N PRO A 8 -7.75 -17.44 6.64
CA PRO A 8 -7.37 -16.59 7.79
C PRO A 8 -6.88 -17.41 9.02
N PHE A 9 -6.36 -18.60 8.79
CA PHE A 9 -5.79 -19.48 9.80
C PHE A 9 -4.31 -19.73 9.51
N ARG A 10 -3.50 -19.90 10.56
CA ARG A 10 -2.08 -20.22 10.39
C ARG A 10 -1.91 -21.63 9.82
N LYS A 11 -0.84 -21.85 9.10
CA LYS A 11 -0.46 -23.17 8.55
C LYS A 11 -0.59 -24.29 9.61
N GLN A 12 -0.06 -24.07 10.83
CA GLN A 12 -0.12 -25.07 11.90
C GLN A 12 -1.55 -25.37 12.32
N ASP A 13 -2.42 -24.35 12.39
CA ASP A 13 -3.83 -24.57 12.75
C ASP A 13 -4.54 -25.42 11.68
N ILE A 14 -4.26 -25.18 10.38
CA ILE A 14 -4.79 -26.00 9.29
C ILE A 14 -4.29 -27.45 9.37
N VAL A 15 -3.00 -27.68 9.68
CA VAL A 15 -2.46 -29.04 9.89
C VAL A 15 -3.21 -29.76 11.02
N ASP A 16 -3.45 -29.08 12.13
CA ASP A 16 -4.15 -29.66 13.27
C ASP A 16 -5.64 -29.91 12.93
N MET A 17 -6.31 -28.95 12.29
CA MET A 17 -7.70 -29.08 11.82
C MET A 17 -7.88 -30.24 10.84
N CYS A 18 -6.99 -30.39 9.86
CA CYS A 18 -7.02 -31.54 8.91
C CYS A 18 -6.71 -32.85 9.62
N SER A 19 -5.76 -32.85 10.56
CA SER A 19 -5.42 -34.04 11.36
C SER A 19 -6.59 -34.54 12.20
N GLU A 20 -7.45 -33.65 12.72
CA GLU A 20 -8.64 -34.01 13.48
C GLU A 20 -9.67 -34.79 12.63
N GLU A 21 -9.72 -34.51 11.32
CA GLU A 21 -10.61 -35.19 10.39
C GLU A 21 -10.22 -36.67 10.11
N LEU A 22 -9.01 -37.09 10.52
CA LEU A 22 -8.53 -38.47 10.36
C LEU A 22 -8.90 -39.35 11.54
N ARG A 23 -9.25 -40.63 11.25
CA ARG A 23 -9.86 -41.54 12.22
C ARG A 23 -8.86 -42.17 13.21
N SER A 24 -7.61 -42.39 12.80
CA SER A 24 -6.63 -43.18 13.56
C SER A 24 -5.46 -42.33 14.05
N SER A 25 -4.94 -42.60 15.25
CA SER A 25 -3.74 -41.93 15.77
C SER A 25 -2.50 -42.18 14.91
N THR A 26 -2.39 -43.37 14.31
CA THR A 26 -1.31 -43.71 13.39
C THR A 26 -1.41 -42.89 12.11
N GLN A 27 -2.61 -42.69 11.56
CA GLN A 27 -2.83 -41.82 10.40
C GLN A 27 -2.49 -40.36 10.73
N LYS A 28 -2.83 -39.89 11.92
CA LYS A 28 -2.50 -38.52 12.34
C LYS A 28 -0.99 -38.27 12.38
N THR A 29 -0.21 -39.22 12.89
CA THR A 29 1.26 -39.14 12.90
C THR A 29 1.83 -39.18 11.48
N SER A 30 1.35 -40.11 10.65
CA SER A 30 1.74 -40.23 9.25
C SER A 30 1.40 -38.95 8.45
N PHE A 31 0.24 -38.34 8.75
CA PHE A 31 -0.20 -37.10 8.12
C PHE A 31 0.69 -35.91 8.49
N LYS A 32 1.12 -35.78 9.73
CA LYS A 32 2.06 -34.70 10.13
C LYS A 32 3.39 -34.84 9.38
N GLN A 33 3.91 -36.06 9.23
CA GLN A 33 5.12 -36.28 8.41
C GLN A 33 4.91 -35.91 6.92
N PHE A 34 3.74 -36.23 6.38
CA PHE A 34 3.35 -35.79 5.03
C PHE A 34 3.31 -34.28 4.89
N CYS A 35 2.73 -33.59 5.89
CA CYS A 35 2.68 -32.11 5.91
C CYS A 35 4.07 -31.50 5.93
N ASP A 36 5.00 -32.05 6.71
CA ASP A 36 6.39 -31.58 6.80
C ASP A 36 7.12 -31.73 5.46
N LEU A 37 6.98 -32.89 4.79
CA LEU A 37 7.58 -33.14 3.48
C LEU A 37 7.00 -32.21 2.40
N LEU A 38 5.66 -32.09 2.36
CA LEU A 38 4.99 -31.22 1.40
C LEU A 38 5.40 -29.76 1.57
N ALA A 39 5.39 -29.27 2.82
CA ALA A 39 5.80 -27.91 3.13
C ALA A 39 7.28 -27.65 2.74
N SER A 40 8.18 -28.59 3.00
CA SER A 40 9.59 -28.47 2.65
C SER A 40 9.83 -28.37 1.14
N LEU A 41 9.11 -29.15 0.35
CA LEU A 41 9.19 -29.11 -1.12
C LEU A 41 8.62 -27.81 -1.70
N ILE A 42 7.49 -27.34 -1.17
CA ILE A 42 6.92 -26.05 -1.58
C ILE A 42 7.85 -24.91 -1.21
N HIS A 43 8.42 -24.94 0.00
CA HIS A 43 9.42 -23.97 0.44
C HIS A 43 10.63 -23.89 -0.51
N TYR A 44 11.14 -25.03 -0.93
CA TYR A 44 12.25 -25.09 -1.89
C TYR A 44 11.90 -24.45 -3.24
N ASP A 45 10.70 -24.72 -3.77
CA ASP A 45 10.22 -24.10 -5.02
C ASP A 45 10.12 -22.57 -4.88
N TYR A 46 9.66 -22.08 -3.72
CA TYR A 46 9.56 -20.64 -3.43
C TYR A 46 10.90 -19.97 -3.19
N HIS A 47 11.88 -20.69 -2.62
CA HIS A 47 13.25 -20.16 -2.49
C HIS A 47 13.86 -19.83 -3.86
N ALA A 48 13.69 -20.69 -4.85
CA ALA A 48 14.16 -20.41 -6.21
C ALA A 48 13.47 -19.18 -6.82
N THR A 49 12.16 -19.02 -6.57
CA THR A 49 11.40 -17.85 -7.02
C THR A 49 11.87 -16.56 -6.33
N LEU A 50 12.20 -16.61 -5.04
CA LEU A 50 12.74 -15.47 -4.29
C LEU A 50 14.09 -15.02 -4.87
N GLU A 51 14.99 -15.95 -5.16
CA GLU A 51 16.29 -15.62 -5.76
C GLU A 51 16.12 -15.03 -7.17
N SER A 52 15.19 -15.55 -7.97
CA SER A 52 14.84 -14.98 -9.28
C SER A 52 14.36 -13.53 -9.15
N LEU A 53 13.41 -13.26 -8.24
CA LEU A 53 12.91 -11.91 -7.97
C LEU A 53 14.02 -10.95 -7.58
N LYS A 54 14.88 -11.33 -6.62
CA LYS A 54 15.99 -10.50 -6.16
C LYS A 54 16.97 -10.18 -7.28
N ASN A 55 17.36 -11.19 -8.06
CA ASN A 55 18.32 -11.02 -9.15
C ASN A 55 17.77 -10.13 -10.27
N ASN A 56 16.50 -10.30 -10.63
CA ASN A 56 15.86 -9.52 -11.69
C ASN A 56 15.51 -8.10 -11.23
N TYR A 57 15.29 -7.87 -9.93
CA TYR A 57 15.04 -6.56 -9.36
C TYR A 57 16.30 -5.73 -9.13
N ALA A 58 17.44 -6.36 -8.85
CA ALA A 58 18.70 -5.70 -8.48
C ALA A 58 19.11 -4.51 -9.38
N PRO A 59 18.95 -4.54 -10.73
CA PRO A 59 19.28 -3.40 -11.59
C PRO A 59 18.43 -2.14 -11.39
N PHE A 60 17.28 -2.25 -10.67
CA PHE A 60 16.28 -1.21 -10.48
C PHE A 60 16.11 -0.81 -9.01
N ASP A 61 16.77 -1.52 -8.09
CA ASP A 61 16.66 -1.27 -6.65
C ASP A 61 17.37 0.03 -6.26
N PRO A 62 16.63 1.08 -5.83
CA PRO A 62 17.24 2.35 -5.42
C PRO A 62 18.00 2.24 -4.09
N ASN A 63 17.78 1.17 -3.32
CA ASN A 63 18.35 0.97 -1.99
C ASN A 63 19.33 -0.20 -1.92
N SER A 64 19.86 -0.65 -3.07
CA SER A 64 20.81 -1.75 -3.10
C SER A 64 22.09 -1.39 -2.34
N ASP A 65 22.45 -2.21 -1.35
CA ASP A 65 23.72 -2.16 -0.61
C ASP A 65 24.83 -3.00 -1.29
N THR A 66 24.46 -3.72 -2.34
CA THR A 66 25.38 -4.56 -3.12
C THR A 66 25.80 -3.86 -4.43
N ARG A 67 27.01 -4.19 -4.90
CA ARG A 67 27.54 -3.64 -6.16
C ARG A 67 27.56 -4.71 -7.24
N SER A 68 27.11 -4.36 -8.43
CA SER A 68 27.30 -5.22 -9.59
C SER A 68 28.76 -5.24 -10.03
N LEU A 69 29.27 -6.41 -10.39
CA LEU A 69 30.63 -6.57 -10.92
C LEU A 69 30.80 -5.92 -12.30
N ALA A 70 29.75 -5.90 -13.11
CA ALA A 70 29.75 -5.32 -14.43
C ALA A 70 28.47 -4.47 -14.66
N PRO A 71 28.55 -3.41 -15.46
CA PRO A 71 27.37 -2.64 -15.83
C PRO A 71 26.39 -3.52 -16.61
N VAL A 72 25.13 -3.46 -16.23
CA VAL A 72 24.03 -4.19 -16.90
C VAL A 72 23.69 -3.45 -18.20
N SER A 73 23.69 -4.15 -19.35
CA SER A 73 23.29 -3.57 -20.64
C SER A 73 21.80 -3.20 -20.68
N ALA A 74 21.41 -2.36 -21.65
CA ALA A 74 19.99 -1.97 -21.82
C ALA A 74 19.10 -3.19 -22.10
N ASP A 75 19.56 -4.11 -22.94
CA ASP A 75 18.81 -5.34 -23.28
C ASP A 75 18.67 -6.25 -22.05
N GLN A 76 19.73 -6.41 -21.27
CA GLN A 76 19.68 -7.18 -20.02
C GLN A 76 18.72 -6.54 -19.01
N LYS A 77 18.72 -5.20 -18.90
CA LYS A 77 17.74 -4.50 -18.03
C LYS A 77 16.31 -4.76 -18.47
N ALA A 78 16.01 -4.67 -19.78
CA ALA A 78 14.68 -4.95 -20.31
C ALA A 78 14.24 -6.40 -20.03
N GLN A 79 15.16 -7.36 -20.17
CA GLN A 79 14.89 -8.76 -19.84
C GLN A 79 14.62 -8.93 -18.34
N CYS A 80 15.49 -8.42 -17.47
CA CYS A 80 15.29 -8.47 -16.00
C CYS A 80 13.95 -7.87 -15.59
N GLN A 81 13.58 -6.76 -16.21
CA GLN A 81 12.30 -6.11 -15.94
C GLN A 81 11.09 -6.97 -16.33
N HIS A 82 11.15 -7.62 -17.48
CA HIS A 82 10.08 -8.51 -17.95
C HIS A 82 9.93 -9.73 -17.03
N GLU A 83 11.05 -10.40 -16.71
CA GLU A 83 11.05 -11.57 -15.82
C GLU A 83 10.60 -11.19 -14.40
N PHE A 84 11.08 -10.05 -13.89
CA PHE A 84 10.64 -9.55 -12.58
C PHE A 84 9.13 -9.31 -12.53
N ALA A 85 8.57 -8.59 -13.51
CA ALA A 85 7.12 -8.31 -13.55
C ALA A 85 6.29 -9.60 -13.59
N LYS A 86 6.73 -10.59 -14.36
CA LYS A 86 6.08 -11.89 -14.48
C LYS A 86 6.12 -12.67 -13.17
N ASP A 87 7.31 -12.81 -12.55
CA ASP A 87 7.47 -13.56 -11.30
C ASP A 87 6.75 -12.84 -10.14
N PHE A 88 6.80 -11.51 -10.10
CA PHE A 88 6.14 -10.71 -9.08
C PHE A 88 4.61 -10.86 -9.16
N ALA A 89 4.02 -10.77 -10.34
CA ALA A 89 2.59 -10.99 -10.54
C ALA A 89 2.17 -12.42 -10.13
N LYS A 90 2.99 -13.42 -10.46
CA LYS A 90 2.75 -14.82 -10.07
C LYS A 90 2.74 -14.99 -8.54
N VAL A 91 3.71 -14.39 -7.84
CA VAL A 91 3.78 -14.47 -6.37
C VAL A 91 2.62 -13.74 -5.71
N LEU A 92 2.23 -12.57 -6.23
CA LEU A 92 1.07 -11.84 -5.72
C LEU A 92 -0.22 -12.64 -5.90
N ASN A 93 -0.42 -13.29 -7.05
CA ASN A 93 -1.58 -14.16 -7.26
C ASN A 93 -1.58 -15.33 -6.29
N ALA A 94 -0.45 -16.04 -6.12
CA ALA A 94 -0.32 -17.15 -5.16
C ALA A 94 -0.49 -16.71 -3.70
N ALA A 95 -0.24 -15.44 -3.38
CA ALA A 95 -0.52 -14.85 -2.06
C ALA A 95 -1.95 -14.28 -1.95
N ASN A 96 -2.83 -14.59 -2.90
CA ASN A 96 -4.23 -14.14 -2.97
C ASN A 96 -4.39 -12.60 -2.97
N PHE A 97 -3.47 -11.89 -3.64
CA PHE A 97 -3.62 -10.46 -3.93
C PHE A 97 -4.36 -10.27 -5.26
N GLU A 98 -5.23 -9.27 -5.28
CA GLU A 98 -6.00 -8.84 -6.45
C GLU A 98 -5.52 -7.47 -6.94
N VAL A 99 -5.48 -7.28 -8.25
CA VAL A 99 -5.15 -5.97 -8.84
C VAL A 99 -6.26 -4.97 -8.52
N ILE A 100 -5.89 -3.78 -8.04
CA ILE A 100 -6.79 -2.64 -7.98
C ILE A 100 -6.83 -2.03 -9.38
N THR A 101 -8.00 -2.05 -10.02
CA THR A 101 -8.16 -1.52 -11.37
C THR A 101 -7.98 0.00 -11.41
N ASN A 102 -7.73 0.56 -12.58
CA ASN A 102 -7.66 2.01 -12.73
C ASN A 102 -9.00 2.69 -12.39
N GLU A 103 -10.11 2.03 -12.66
CA GLU A 103 -11.45 2.48 -12.32
C GLU A 103 -11.64 2.53 -10.80
N ASP A 104 -11.26 1.46 -10.08
CA ASP A 104 -11.31 1.39 -8.61
C ASP A 104 -10.39 2.44 -7.97
N LEU A 105 -9.21 2.67 -8.55
CA LEU A 105 -8.27 3.68 -8.08
C LEU A 105 -8.85 5.09 -8.27
N GLN A 106 -9.44 5.39 -9.42
CA GLN A 106 -10.09 6.68 -9.66
C GLN A 106 -11.30 6.91 -8.74
N GLU A 107 -12.08 5.87 -8.48
CA GLU A 107 -13.18 5.92 -7.52
C GLU A 107 -12.65 6.22 -6.10
N ALA A 108 -11.58 5.52 -5.68
CA ALA A 108 -10.93 5.74 -4.40
C ALA A 108 -10.40 7.18 -4.23
N LEU A 109 -9.78 7.74 -5.28
CA LEU A 109 -9.29 9.12 -5.30
C LEU A 109 -10.41 10.18 -5.22
N ASN A 110 -11.64 9.82 -5.56
CA ASN A 110 -12.81 10.70 -5.48
C ASN A 110 -13.59 10.55 -4.16
N GLU A 111 -13.35 9.50 -3.36
CA GLU A 111 -13.99 9.31 -2.06
C GLU A 111 -13.50 10.36 -1.03
N GLU A 112 -14.32 10.63 0.00
CA GLU A 112 -13.93 11.48 1.13
C GLU A 112 -12.86 10.74 1.97
N SER A 113 -11.60 11.21 1.89
CA SER A 113 -10.51 10.73 2.74
C SER A 113 -10.81 10.97 4.23
N LEU A 114 -10.44 10.02 5.07
CA LEU A 114 -10.43 10.16 6.55
C LEU A 114 -9.58 11.35 7.00
N PHE A 115 -8.57 11.70 6.21
CA PHE A 115 -7.72 12.86 6.46
C PHE A 115 -8.32 14.12 5.82
N LYS A 116 -8.48 15.18 6.63
CA LYS A 116 -8.94 16.50 6.19
C LYS A 116 -7.93 17.24 5.31
N VAL A 117 -7.14 16.51 4.54
CA VAL A 117 -6.06 17.03 3.69
C VAL A 117 -6.33 16.60 2.26
N ARG A 118 -6.08 17.46 1.29
CA ARG A 118 -6.05 17.09 -0.12
C ARG A 118 -4.61 16.77 -0.49
N LEU A 119 -4.40 15.59 -0.99
CA LEU A 119 -3.14 15.20 -1.62
C LEU A 119 -3.23 15.49 -3.12
N GLU A 120 -2.12 15.80 -3.73
CA GLU A 120 -1.98 15.92 -5.18
C GLU A 120 -0.82 15.05 -5.60
N VAL A 121 -1.10 14.12 -6.49
CA VAL A 121 -0.14 13.18 -7.07
C VAL A 121 0.11 13.57 -8.50
N GLU A 122 1.37 13.69 -8.90
CA GLU A 122 1.73 13.90 -10.31
C GLU A 122 1.96 12.54 -10.98
N PHE A 123 0.90 12.00 -11.56
CA PHE A 123 0.92 10.69 -12.23
C PHE A 123 1.87 10.63 -13.44
N ASP A 124 2.13 11.76 -14.07
CA ASP A 124 3.05 11.86 -15.22
C ASP A 124 4.50 11.47 -14.88
N ASP A 125 4.91 11.52 -13.61
CA ASP A 125 6.24 11.14 -13.17
C ASP A 125 6.50 9.64 -13.22
N PHE A 126 5.42 8.86 -13.30
CA PHE A 126 5.49 7.41 -13.32
C PHE A 126 5.43 6.87 -14.75
N GLU A 127 6.18 5.85 -15.01
CA GLU A 127 6.08 5.06 -16.23
C GLU A 127 5.02 3.97 -16.05
N GLU A 128 4.98 3.36 -14.89
CA GLU A 128 4.03 2.33 -14.52
C GLU A 128 3.70 2.40 -13.03
N VAL A 129 2.43 2.22 -12.70
CA VAL A 129 1.93 2.11 -11.32
C VAL A 129 0.91 0.99 -11.26
N VAL A 130 1.11 0.04 -10.37
CA VAL A 130 0.15 -1.04 -10.13
C VAL A 130 -0.05 -1.19 -8.63
N PHE A 131 -1.30 -1.24 -8.23
CA PHE A 131 -1.71 -1.52 -6.86
C PHE A 131 -2.36 -2.90 -6.79
N TYR A 132 -2.03 -3.63 -5.74
CA TYR A 132 -2.66 -4.91 -5.41
C TYR A 132 -3.20 -4.84 -4.00
N ARG A 133 -4.35 -5.46 -3.77
CA ARG A 133 -4.98 -5.55 -2.44
C ARG A 133 -5.14 -7.01 -2.02
N ARG A 134 -5.14 -7.27 -0.72
CA ARG A 134 -5.56 -8.53 -0.12
C ARG A 134 -6.37 -8.25 1.12
N GLY A 135 -7.55 -8.89 1.21
CA GLY A 135 -8.51 -8.67 2.29
C GLY A 135 -9.23 -7.32 2.19
N GLU A 136 -10.54 -7.35 2.37
CA GLU A 136 -11.39 -6.17 2.37
C GLU A 136 -12.33 -6.23 3.57
N SER A 137 -12.35 -5.16 4.36
CA SER A 137 -13.20 -5.05 5.54
C SER A 137 -13.92 -3.72 5.57
N GLN A 138 -15.20 -3.74 5.99
CA GLN A 138 -15.97 -2.52 6.20
C GLN A 138 -15.79 -2.06 7.64
N LEU A 139 -15.16 -0.90 7.80
CA LEU A 139 -14.92 -0.29 9.10
C LEU A 139 -15.81 0.92 9.30
N THR A 140 -16.06 1.22 10.57
CA THR A 140 -16.85 2.41 10.95
C THR A 140 -16.04 3.23 11.94
N GLU A 141 -15.68 4.46 11.56
CA GLU A 141 -15.06 5.42 12.46
C GLU A 141 -16.00 6.58 12.78
N THR A 142 -15.89 7.11 13.98
CA THR A 142 -16.68 8.27 14.40
C THR A 142 -15.88 9.55 14.17
N ILE A 143 -16.23 10.30 13.13
CA ILE A 143 -15.65 11.61 12.88
C ILE A 143 -16.31 12.66 13.76
N ILE A 144 -15.48 13.40 14.50
CA ILE A 144 -15.92 14.55 15.29
C ILE A 144 -15.89 15.77 14.39
N SER A 145 -17.08 16.29 14.09
CA SER A 145 -17.29 17.46 13.24
C SER A 145 -17.83 18.63 14.05
N PHE A 146 -17.71 19.85 13.52
CA PHE A 146 -18.28 21.07 14.11
C PHE A 146 -17.79 21.35 15.54
N TRP A 147 -16.46 21.56 15.72
CA TRP A 147 -15.86 21.96 17.01
C TRP A 147 -16.12 20.97 18.17
N GLY A 148 -16.32 19.67 17.84
CA GLY A 148 -16.58 18.64 18.85
C GLY A 148 -18.06 18.38 19.16
N LEU A 149 -18.98 19.10 18.56
CA LEU A 149 -20.42 19.06 18.87
C LEU A 149 -21.21 18.00 18.08
N ARG A 150 -20.70 17.52 16.93
CA ARG A 150 -21.37 16.48 16.13
C ARG A 150 -20.44 15.29 15.91
N LYS A 151 -20.90 14.12 16.34
CA LYS A 151 -20.30 12.83 16.01
C LYS A 151 -21.05 12.24 14.82
N LYS A 152 -20.37 11.99 13.69
CA LYS A 152 -20.94 11.35 12.52
C LYS A 152 -20.21 10.01 12.31
N PRO A 153 -20.91 8.87 12.27
CA PRO A 153 -20.26 7.63 11.84
C PRO A 153 -19.91 7.76 10.36
N LEU A 154 -18.68 7.41 10.01
CA LEU A 154 -18.22 7.26 8.64
C LEU A 154 -17.95 5.78 8.41
N HIS A 155 -18.62 5.21 7.42
CA HIS A 155 -18.35 3.85 6.93
C HIS A 155 -17.36 3.96 5.78
N PHE A 156 -16.34 3.14 5.81
CA PHE A 156 -15.33 3.11 4.76
C PHE A 156 -14.79 1.70 4.56
N THR A 157 -14.35 1.44 3.34
CA THR A 157 -13.67 0.22 2.98
C THR A 157 -12.21 0.29 3.38
N ASN A 158 -11.72 -0.75 4.03
CA ASN A 158 -10.32 -0.88 4.42
C ASN A 158 -9.71 -2.13 3.77
N TYR A 159 -8.52 -2.00 3.22
CA TYR A 159 -7.72 -3.12 2.71
C TYR A 159 -6.74 -3.59 3.78
N ASP A 160 -6.72 -4.89 4.07
CA ASP A 160 -5.84 -5.45 5.11
C ASP A 160 -4.39 -5.35 4.70
N ARG A 161 -4.10 -5.58 3.40
CA ARG A 161 -2.79 -5.45 2.79
C ARG A 161 -2.91 -4.74 1.43
N VAL A 162 -1.93 -3.89 1.14
CA VAL A 162 -1.79 -3.22 -0.17
C VAL A 162 -0.33 -3.32 -0.59
N ALA A 163 -0.07 -3.99 -1.72
CA ALA A 163 1.22 -3.99 -2.36
C ALA A 163 1.22 -2.94 -3.49
N VAL A 164 2.28 -2.16 -3.58
CA VAL A 164 2.43 -1.06 -4.54
C VAL A 164 3.70 -1.28 -5.34
N PHE A 165 3.55 -1.30 -6.66
CA PHE A 165 4.64 -1.32 -7.62
C PHE A 165 4.65 0.01 -8.38
N ILE A 166 5.78 0.73 -8.36
CA ILE A 166 5.95 2.01 -9.02
C ILE A 166 7.28 2.03 -9.78
N ARG A 167 7.21 2.29 -11.07
CA ARG A 167 8.37 2.55 -11.91
C ARG A 167 8.39 4.02 -12.33
N PHE A 168 9.53 4.68 -12.14
CA PHE A 168 9.69 6.09 -12.45
C PHE A 168 10.19 6.31 -13.87
N LYS A 169 9.82 7.46 -14.45
CA LYS A 169 10.36 7.98 -15.70
C LYS A 169 11.88 8.16 -15.61
N ASP A 170 12.52 8.25 -16.76
CA ASP A 170 13.97 8.40 -16.88
C ASP A 170 14.47 9.82 -16.56
N SER A 171 15.77 9.96 -16.46
CA SER A 171 16.42 11.24 -16.17
C SER A 171 16.19 12.29 -17.27
N ALA A 172 16.00 11.87 -18.53
CA ALA A 172 15.75 12.76 -19.65
C ALA A 172 14.38 13.45 -19.52
N TYR A 173 13.38 12.72 -19.08
CA TYR A 173 12.04 13.25 -18.79
C TYR A 173 12.08 14.34 -17.73
N PHE A 174 12.74 14.10 -16.59
CA PHE A 174 12.84 15.09 -15.49
C PHE A 174 13.65 16.31 -15.89
N ALA A 175 14.74 16.13 -16.63
CA ALA A 175 15.54 17.22 -17.17
C ALA A 175 14.75 18.10 -18.13
N ALA A 176 13.95 17.51 -19.05
CA ALA A 176 13.11 18.23 -19.97
C ALA A 176 12.04 19.09 -19.28
N LYS A 177 11.51 18.65 -18.14
CA LYS A 177 10.54 19.38 -17.33
C LYS A 177 11.19 20.35 -16.31
N ASN A 178 12.52 20.48 -16.28
CA ASN A 178 13.27 21.25 -15.25
C ASN A 178 12.86 20.87 -13.82
N LYS A 179 12.57 19.58 -13.59
CA LYS A 179 12.08 19.04 -12.33
C LYS A 179 13.17 18.22 -11.65
N THR A 180 13.41 18.50 -10.38
CA THR A 180 14.31 17.69 -9.55
C THR A 180 13.47 16.65 -8.80
N PRO A 181 13.68 15.35 -9.03
CA PRO A 181 12.99 14.31 -8.24
C PRO A 181 13.33 14.45 -6.77
N MET A 182 12.30 14.42 -5.91
CA MET A 182 12.50 14.44 -4.46
C MET A 182 12.09 13.11 -3.87
N GLY A 183 13.03 12.39 -3.27
CA GLY A 183 12.77 11.15 -2.53
C GLY A 183 12.76 9.86 -3.37
N PHE A 184 13.09 9.93 -4.67
CA PHE A 184 13.25 8.77 -5.53
C PHE A 184 14.30 9.02 -6.62
N GLU A 185 14.83 7.96 -7.21
CA GLU A 185 15.79 8.03 -8.32
C GLU A 185 15.08 7.82 -9.67
N PRO A 186 15.41 8.59 -10.72
CA PRO A 186 14.91 8.34 -12.06
C PRO A 186 15.28 6.94 -12.56
N SER A 187 14.39 6.32 -13.32
CA SER A 187 14.52 4.94 -13.83
C SER A 187 14.57 3.85 -12.76
N SER A 188 14.36 4.19 -11.50
CA SER A 188 14.25 3.19 -10.43
C SER A 188 12.84 2.60 -10.34
N THR A 189 12.77 1.45 -9.69
CA THR A 189 11.50 0.79 -9.36
C THR A 189 11.39 0.67 -7.84
N ILE A 190 10.27 1.12 -7.29
CA ILE A 190 9.97 0.98 -5.86
C ILE A 190 8.85 -0.03 -5.69
N VAL A 191 9.06 -0.95 -4.76
CA VAL A 191 8.03 -1.89 -4.31
C VAL A 191 7.79 -1.67 -2.83
N LYS A 192 6.53 -1.54 -2.42
CA LYS A 192 6.16 -1.31 -1.02
C LYS A 192 4.98 -2.17 -0.64
N LEU A 193 4.96 -2.58 0.63
CA LEU A 193 3.86 -3.32 1.23
C LEU A 193 3.32 -2.54 2.43
N PHE A 194 2.02 -2.33 2.43
CA PHE A 194 1.31 -1.61 3.48
C PHE A 194 0.23 -2.47 4.13
N GLN A 195 -0.18 -2.10 5.33
CA GLN A 195 -1.27 -2.73 6.07
C GLN A 195 -2.35 -1.71 6.48
N ASN A 196 -3.57 -2.19 6.62
CA ASN A 196 -4.71 -1.42 7.13
C ASN A 196 -4.90 -0.09 6.40
N VAL A 197 -5.02 -0.15 5.07
CA VAL A 197 -5.12 1.02 4.19
C VAL A 197 -6.58 1.27 3.83
N PRO A 198 -7.18 2.38 4.27
CA PRO A 198 -8.50 2.78 3.78
C PRO A 198 -8.48 3.01 2.27
N LYS A 199 -9.51 2.56 1.55
CA LYS A 199 -9.65 2.75 0.10
C LYS A 199 -9.46 4.22 -0.30
N ALA A 200 -10.11 5.13 0.42
CA ALA A 200 -10.05 6.57 0.19
C ALA A 200 -8.66 7.21 0.45
N ASP A 201 -7.72 6.48 1.02
CA ASP A 201 -6.39 6.98 1.41
C ASP A 201 -5.25 6.42 0.53
N LEU A 202 -5.56 5.75 -0.59
CA LEU A 202 -4.56 5.21 -1.53
C LEU A 202 -3.61 6.28 -2.08
N GLU A 203 -4.07 7.55 -2.20
CA GLU A 203 -3.22 8.69 -2.59
C GLU A 203 -1.99 8.87 -1.71
N MET A 204 -2.07 8.50 -0.44
CA MET A 204 -0.95 8.65 0.50
C MET A 204 0.22 7.72 0.21
N LEU A 205 -0.03 6.65 -0.55
CA LEU A 205 0.99 5.64 -0.84
C LEU A 205 1.94 6.05 -1.96
N PHE A 206 1.61 7.12 -2.71
CA PHE A 206 2.47 7.64 -3.76
C PHE A 206 3.63 8.45 -3.18
N PRO A 207 4.88 8.19 -3.62
CA PRO A 207 6.07 8.84 -3.06
C PRO A 207 6.19 10.33 -3.42
N ASN A 208 5.53 10.79 -4.49
CA ASN A 208 5.49 12.17 -4.94
C ASN A 208 4.22 12.93 -4.51
N SER A 209 3.47 12.38 -3.53
CA SER A 209 2.27 13.05 -3.04
C SER A 209 2.60 14.35 -2.31
N GLU A 210 2.03 15.46 -2.79
CA GLU A 210 2.15 16.76 -2.14
C GLU A 210 0.90 17.12 -1.33
N VAL A 211 1.14 17.57 -0.10
CA VAL A 211 0.06 18.06 0.76
C VAL A 211 -0.38 19.44 0.27
N ARG A 212 -1.59 19.52 -0.26
CA ARG A 212 -2.24 20.79 -0.62
C ARG A 212 -3.39 21.13 0.33
N MET A 213 -3.47 22.38 0.72
CA MET A 213 -4.59 22.86 1.54
C MET A 213 -5.87 22.92 0.70
N ARG A 214 -6.97 22.45 1.26
CA ARG A 214 -8.31 22.60 0.65
C ARG A 214 -8.59 24.09 0.37
N PRO A 215 -9.29 24.44 -0.73
CA PRO A 215 -9.65 25.81 -1.04
C PRO A 215 -10.39 26.51 0.11
N ILE A 216 -11.26 25.78 0.82
CA ILE A 216 -11.97 26.25 2.01
C ILE A 216 -11.02 26.68 3.14
N ASP A 217 -9.98 25.86 3.42
CA ASP A 217 -8.98 26.19 4.46
C ASP A 217 -8.17 27.41 4.07
N LYS A 218 -7.81 27.55 2.78
CA LYS A 218 -7.17 28.75 2.24
C LYS A 218 -8.07 29.98 2.39
N ALA A 219 -9.36 29.83 2.09
CA ALA A 219 -10.35 30.93 2.22
C ALA A 219 -10.53 31.35 3.69
N ILE A 220 -10.63 30.42 4.63
CA ILE A 220 -10.78 30.71 6.07
C ILE A 220 -9.51 31.44 6.59
N ILE A 221 -8.32 30.96 6.23
CA ILE A 221 -7.06 31.61 6.65
C ILE A 221 -6.93 32.98 6.00
N GLY A 222 -7.19 33.05 4.68
CA GLY A 222 -7.13 34.30 3.93
C GLY A 222 -8.12 35.34 4.44
N SER A 223 -9.37 34.97 4.72
CA SER A 223 -10.38 35.88 5.26
C SER A 223 -10.01 36.37 6.66
N SER A 224 -9.52 35.48 7.55
CA SER A 224 -9.08 35.89 8.88
C SER A 224 -7.84 36.79 8.83
N ALA A 225 -6.91 36.55 7.91
CA ALA A 225 -5.75 37.40 7.68
C ALA A 225 -6.13 38.75 7.09
N LEU A 226 -7.09 38.80 6.17
CA LEU A 226 -7.59 40.06 5.60
C LEU A 226 -8.29 40.93 6.65
N VAL A 227 -9.22 40.32 7.42
CA VAL A 227 -9.95 41.06 8.47
C VAL A 227 -8.96 41.53 9.56
N GLY A 228 -8.10 40.65 10.05
CA GLY A 228 -7.08 40.97 11.04
C GLY A 228 -6.07 42.01 10.54
N GLY A 229 -5.64 41.87 9.28
CA GLY A 229 -4.76 42.84 8.60
C GLY A 229 -5.41 44.22 8.46
N ALA A 230 -6.68 44.29 8.04
CA ALA A 230 -7.40 45.57 7.96
C ALA A 230 -7.55 46.23 9.33
N VAL A 231 -7.85 45.49 10.38
CA VAL A 231 -7.90 46.04 11.75
C VAL A 231 -6.54 46.57 12.17
N VAL A 232 -5.44 45.85 11.93
CA VAL A 232 -4.06 46.34 12.25
C VAL A 232 -3.68 47.56 11.44
N LEU A 233 -3.99 47.58 10.14
CA LEU A 233 -3.78 48.73 9.28
C LEU A 233 -4.49 49.98 9.80
N ILE A 234 -5.79 49.87 10.08
CA ILE A 234 -6.60 51.02 10.53
C ILE A 234 -6.15 51.49 11.93
N THR A 235 -5.94 50.55 12.87
CA THR A 235 -5.67 50.93 14.27
C THR A 235 -4.23 51.32 14.54
N LYS A 236 -3.24 50.78 13.79
CA LYS A 236 -1.82 51.01 14.04
C LYS A 236 -1.11 51.88 12.98
N LEU A 237 -1.61 51.85 11.75
CA LEU A 237 -1.05 52.64 10.64
C LEU A 237 -2.04 53.71 10.15
N GLY A 238 -3.28 53.80 10.64
CA GLY A 238 -4.27 54.73 10.15
C GLY A 238 -3.82 56.21 10.15
N ALA A 239 -3.26 56.66 11.25
CA ALA A 239 -2.72 58.03 11.35
C ALA A 239 -1.56 58.26 10.35
N SER A 240 -0.68 57.29 10.17
CA SER A 240 0.43 57.37 9.21
C SER A 240 -0.05 57.32 7.77
N ILE A 241 -1.10 56.54 7.47
CA ILE A 241 -1.73 56.46 6.13
C ILE A 241 -2.39 57.81 5.79
N VAL A 242 -3.12 58.38 6.72
CA VAL A 242 -3.75 59.72 6.52
C VAL A 242 -2.68 60.78 6.27
N LEU A 243 -1.57 60.74 7.01
CA LEU A 243 -0.44 61.64 6.80
C LEU A 243 0.21 61.48 5.42
N LEU A 244 0.43 60.21 5.00
CA LEU A 244 0.98 59.92 3.66
C LEU A 244 0.02 60.39 2.56
N LEU A 245 -1.27 60.15 2.70
CA LEU A 245 -2.29 60.62 1.75
C LEU A 245 -2.33 62.13 1.67
N ALA A 246 -2.20 62.85 2.81
CA ALA A 246 -2.11 64.30 2.84
C ALA A 246 -0.85 64.80 2.15
N LEU A 247 0.29 64.13 2.31
CA LEU A 247 1.56 64.42 1.62
C LEU A 247 1.44 64.21 0.11
N PHE A 248 0.85 63.10 -0.33
CA PHE A 248 0.59 62.86 -1.76
C PHE A 248 -0.40 63.86 -2.35
N ALA A 249 -1.45 64.26 -1.61
CA ALA A 249 -2.38 65.29 -2.05
C ALA A 249 -1.71 66.66 -2.19
N PHE A 250 -0.77 67.01 -1.31
CA PHE A 250 0.03 68.22 -1.44
C PHE A 250 0.94 68.19 -2.67
N TRP A 251 1.68 67.07 -2.85
CA TRP A 251 2.57 66.91 -4.02
C TRP A 251 1.82 66.84 -5.36
N GLY A 252 0.60 66.28 -5.33
CA GLY A 252 -0.28 66.22 -6.50
C GLY A 252 -1.03 67.52 -6.81
N GLY A 253 -0.85 68.55 -6.03
CA GLY A 253 -1.50 69.86 -6.21
C GLY A 253 -2.96 69.93 -5.76
N PHE A 254 -3.47 68.86 -5.08
CA PHE A 254 -4.84 68.82 -4.57
C PHE A 254 -5.01 69.46 -3.20
N ARG A 255 -3.90 69.87 -2.56
CA ARG A 255 -3.91 70.57 -1.26
C ARG A 255 -2.87 71.68 -1.26
N SER A 256 -3.26 72.85 -0.78
CA SER A 256 -2.43 74.06 -0.75
C SER A 256 -1.58 74.25 0.55
N GLU A 257 -1.93 73.53 1.60
CA GLU A 257 -1.19 73.56 2.86
C GLU A 257 -0.07 72.53 2.92
N ALA A 258 1.14 72.95 3.28
CA ALA A 258 2.31 72.10 3.47
C ALA A 258 2.10 71.18 4.68
N VAL A 259 2.41 69.88 4.53
CA VAL A 259 2.38 68.92 5.63
C VAL A 259 3.75 68.92 6.31
N GLU A 260 3.82 69.37 7.55
CA GLU A 260 5.06 69.32 8.33
C GLU A 260 5.28 67.93 8.89
N MET A 261 6.37 67.28 8.46
CA MET A 261 6.79 65.97 8.96
C MET A 261 7.64 66.16 10.21
N THR A 262 7.09 65.77 11.34
CA THR A 262 7.82 65.77 12.63
C THR A 262 8.51 64.44 12.90
N GLN A 263 9.57 64.44 13.71
CA GLN A 263 10.23 63.20 14.15
C GLN A 263 9.27 62.19 14.77
N GLN A 264 8.23 62.70 15.44
CA GLN A 264 7.20 61.86 16.07
C GLN A 264 6.34 61.05 15.05
N HIS A 265 6.10 61.62 13.86
CA HIS A 265 5.43 60.95 12.75
C HIS A 265 6.25 59.77 12.22
N PHE A 266 7.58 59.93 12.08
CA PHE A 266 8.45 58.82 11.65
C PHE A 266 8.53 57.71 12.68
N ILE A 267 8.62 58.03 13.98
CA ILE A 267 8.61 57.02 15.04
C ILE A 267 7.28 56.24 15.05
N THR A 268 6.16 56.94 14.94
CA THR A 268 4.82 56.30 14.90
C THR A 268 4.67 55.39 13.69
N PHE A 269 5.15 55.82 12.52
CA PHE A 269 5.15 55.02 11.30
C PHE A 269 6.04 53.78 11.45
N ALA A 270 7.26 53.92 11.99
CA ALA A 270 8.16 52.78 12.19
C ALA A 270 7.58 51.75 13.16
N ILE A 271 6.95 52.18 14.25
CA ILE A 271 6.27 51.30 15.20
C ILE A 271 5.06 50.58 14.49
N GLY A 272 4.26 51.35 13.74
CA GLY A 272 3.11 50.78 12.99
C GLY A 272 3.55 49.72 11.98
N MET A 273 4.63 50.02 11.23
CA MET A 273 5.20 49.04 10.27
C MET A 273 5.77 47.80 10.97
N GLY A 274 6.42 47.98 12.13
CA GLY A 274 6.89 46.82 12.95
C GLY A 274 5.76 45.93 13.41
N VAL A 275 4.64 46.49 13.86
CA VAL A 275 3.44 45.74 14.27
C VAL A 275 2.80 45.04 13.07
N PHE A 276 2.69 45.73 11.93
CA PHE A 276 2.15 45.16 10.70
C PHE A 276 3.04 44.01 10.17
N GLY A 277 4.34 44.19 10.13
CA GLY A 277 5.30 43.15 9.75
C GLY A 277 5.23 41.93 10.67
N SER A 278 5.13 42.17 11.98
CA SER A 278 4.93 41.10 12.98
C SER A 278 3.61 40.34 12.75
N PHE A 279 2.53 41.02 12.38
CA PHE A 279 1.25 40.42 12.05
C PHE A 279 1.38 39.53 10.80
N ILE A 280 1.98 40.03 9.71
CA ILE A 280 2.21 39.23 8.50
C ILE A 280 3.04 37.99 8.80
N PHE A 281 4.13 38.13 9.56
CA PHE A 281 4.99 37.05 9.96
C PHE A 281 4.22 36.00 10.77
N LYS A 282 3.37 36.45 11.71
CA LYS A 282 2.51 35.54 12.52
C LYS A 282 1.54 34.76 11.65
N GLU A 283 0.85 35.40 10.69
CA GLU A 283 -0.10 34.70 9.81
C GLU A 283 0.62 33.73 8.86
N TRP A 284 1.78 34.11 8.32
CA TRP A 284 2.63 33.23 7.52
C TRP A 284 3.14 32.02 8.32
N SER A 285 3.56 32.24 9.57
CA SER A 285 3.99 31.18 10.50
C SER A 285 2.85 30.20 10.81
N LYS A 286 1.62 30.70 11.03
CA LYS A 286 0.44 29.85 11.22
C LYS A 286 0.19 28.97 10.00
N PHE A 287 0.31 29.53 8.79
CA PHE A 287 0.17 28.77 7.55
C PHE A 287 1.20 27.64 7.45
N LYS A 288 2.49 27.95 7.66
CA LYS A 288 3.58 26.96 7.67
C LYS A 288 3.38 25.89 8.73
N ASN A 289 3.05 26.27 9.96
CA ASN A 289 2.84 25.33 11.05
C ASN A 289 1.68 24.38 10.77
N ARG A 290 0.61 24.84 10.10
CA ARG A 290 -0.50 23.97 9.70
C ARG A 290 -0.06 22.96 8.64
N LYS A 291 0.70 23.40 7.61
CA LYS A 291 1.27 22.49 6.60
C LYS A 291 2.17 21.41 7.27
N ILE A 292 3.04 21.83 8.19
CA ILE A 292 3.92 20.91 8.94
C ILE A 292 3.13 19.90 9.76
N LYS A 293 2.05 20.33 10.44
CA LYS A 293 1.18 19.39 11.19
C LYS A 293 0.53 18.35 10.30
N PHE A 294 0.08 18.74 9.10
CA PHE A 294 -0.48 17.81 8.14
C PHE A 294 0.57 16.83 7.59
N MET A 295 1.75 17.32 7.24
CA MET A 295 2.86 16.45 6.81
C MET A 295 3.26 15.46 7.89
N LYS A 296 3.29 15.90 9.16
CA LYS A 296 3.57 15.02 10.29
C LYS A 296 2.49 13.93 10.43
N ALA A 297 1.21 14.30 10.38
CA ALA A 297 0.12 13.33 10.48
C ALA A 297 0.15 12.30 9.34
N LEU A 298 0.48 12.73 8.12
CA LEU A 298 0.69 11.86 6.97
C LEU A 298 1.87 10.92 7.20
N SER A 299 3.01 11.45 7.62
CA SER A 299 4.22 10.67 7.91
C SER A 299 4.00 9.65 9.03
N ASP A 300 3.38 10.06 10.14
CA ASP A 300 3.06 9.18 11.26
C ASP A 300 2.15 8.03 10.80
N ASN A 301 1.14 8.32 9.98
CA ASN A 301 0.24 7.31 9.46
C ASN A 301 0.95 6.32 8.53
N LEU A 302 1.74 6.81 7.57
CA LEU A 302 2.53 5.95 6.68
C LEU A 302 3.54 5.10 7.45
N TYR A 303 4.16 5.64 8.49
CA TYR A 303 5.12 4.91 9.32
C TYR A 303 4.50 3.65 9.93
N PHE A 304 3.30 3.74 10.51
CA PHE A 304 2.63 2.61 11.14
C PHE A 304 1.95 1.66 10.15
N LYS A 305 1.70 2.10 8.92
CA LYS A 305 1.08 1.29 7.87
C LYS A 305 2.11 0.57 6.99
N ASN A 306 3.32 1.11 6.86
CA ASN A 306 4.38 0.48 6.07
C ASN A 306 4.86 -0.80 6.76
N LEU A 307 4.82 -1.93 6.03
CA LEU A 307 5.34 -3.21 6.48
C LEU A 307 6.75 -3.41 5.95
N ASP A 308 6.91 -3.38 4.62
CA ASP A 308 8.16 -3.68 3.95
C ASP A 308 8.40 -2.77 2.74
N ASN A 309 9.67 -2.68 2.33
CA ASN A 309 10.10 -1.90 1.18
C ASN A 309 11.05 -2.71 0.30
N ASN A 310 10.93 -2.54 -1.02
CA ASN A 310 11.82 -3.08 -2.06
C ASN A 310 12.06 -4.59 -1.86
N ALA A 311 13.30 -5.04 -1.78
CA ALA A 311 13.64 -6.45 -1.63
C ALA A 311 13.00 -7.11 -0.38
N GLY A 312 12.74 -6.36 0.71
CA GLY A 312 12.04 -6.87 1.89
C GLY A 312 10.63 -7.35 1.58
N VAL A 313 9.94 -6.66 0.65
CA VAL A 313 8.57 -7.04 0.22
C VAL A 313 8.53 -8.45 -0.36
N PHE A 314 9.58 -8.87 -1.10
CA PHE A 314 9.61 -10.20 -1.71
C PHE A 314 9.59 -11.30 -0.67
N HIS A 315 10.32 -11.14 0.43
CA HIS A 315 10.34 -12.11 1.52
C HIS A 315 8.94 -12.26 2.15
N THR A 316 8.27 -11.14 2.43
CA THR A 316 6.92 -11.16 3.03
C THR A 316 5.87 -11.73 2.07
N LEU A 317 5.95 -11.41 0.78
CA LEU A 317 5.03 -11.94 -0.23
C LEU A 317 5.27 -13.43 -0.50
N ILE A 318 6.52 -13.86 -0.57
CA ILE A 318 6.89 -15.27 -0.74
C ILE A 318 6.41 -16.09 0.45
N ASP A 319 6.64 -15.63 1.68
CA ASP A 319 6.15 -16.30 2.89
C ASP A 319 4.61 -16.43 2.87
N ALA A 320 3.92 -15.37 2.49
CA ALA A 320 2.46 -15.39 2.38
C ALA A 320 1.97 -16.35 1.28
N ALA A 321 2.60 -16.36 0.10
CA ALA A 321 2.24 -17.25 -1.00
C ALA A 321 2.52 -18.71 -0.66
N GLU A 322 3.69 -19.00 -0.07
CA GLU A 322 4.05 -20.32 0.41
C GLU A 322 3.03 -20.84 1.43
N GLU A 323 2.66 -20.00 2.40
CA GLU A 323 1.71 -20.37 3.44
C GLU A 323 0.32 -20.68 2.86
N GLU A 324 -0.19 -19.86 1.91
CA GLU A 324 -1.48 -20.12 1.25
C GLU A 324 -1.42 -21.42 0.44
N ASP A 325 -0.41 -21.58 -0.40
CA ASP A 325 -0.20 -22.78 -1.21
C ASP A 325 -0.17 -24.08 -0.40
N ILE A 326 0.51 -24.07 0.76
CA ILE A 326 0.55 -25.22 1.66
C ILE A 326 -0.83 -25.49 2.25
N LYS A 327 -1.53 -24.47 2.74
CA LYS A 327 -2.86 -24.61 3.35
C LYS A 327 -3.87 -25.15 2.34
N GLU A 328 -3.90 -24.61 1.14
CA GLU A 328 -4.79 -25.05 0.07
C GLU A 328 -4.51 -26.49 -0.35
N ALA A 329 -3.25 -26.85 -0.56
CA ALA A 329 -2.87 -28.21 -0.91
C ALA A 329 -3.23 -29.23 0.20
N LEU A 330 -3.01 -28.88 1.48
CA LEU A 330 -3.37 -29.74 2.61
C LEU A 330 -4.87 -29.96 2.73
N LEU A 331 -5.67 -28.91 2.57
CA LEU A 331 -7.12 -28.99 2.59
C LEU A 331 -7.65 -29.87 1.45
N ALA A 332 -7.27 -29.55 0.22
CA ALA A 332 -7.69 -30.31 -0.96
C ALA A 332 -7.30 -31.81 -0.84
N TYR A 333 -6.05 -32.08 -0.46
CA TYR A 333 -5.60 -33.47 -0.28
C TYR A 333 -6.36 -34.18 0.83
N THR A 334 -6.62 -33.54 1.97
CA THR A 334 -7.34 -34.14 3.12
C THR A 334 -8.78 -34.53 2.75
N PHE A 335 -9.49 -33.64 2.06
CA PHE A 335 -10.86 -33.90 1.66
C PHE A 335 -10.94 -35.00 0.58
N LEU A 336 -10.01 -34.99 -0.38
CA LEU A 336 -9.90 -36.06 -1.37
C LEU A 336 -9.52 -37.42 -0.75
N LEU A 337 -8.64 -37.42 0.27
CA LEU A 337 -8.26 -38.67 0.99
C LEU A 337 -9.44 -39.30 1.75
N LYS A 338 -10.41 -38.49 2.17
CA LYS A 338 -11.63 -38.97 2.84
C LYS A 338 -12.69 -39.51 1.87
N SER A 339 -12.59 -39.13 0.59
CA SER A 339 -13.54 -39.54 -0.44
C SER A 339 -13.12 -40.89 -1.06
N GLU A 340 -13.99 -41.91 -0.99
CA GLU A 340 -13.72 -43.20 -1.59
C GLU A 340 -13.89 -43.21 -3.13
N SER A 341 -14.70 -42.32 -3.67
CA SER A 341 -15.05 -42.25 -5.10
C SER A 341 -14.37 -41.09 -5.88
N GLY A 342 -13.55 -40.32 -5.19
CA GLY A 342 -13.03 -39.05 -5.74
C GLY A 342 -14.10 -37.97 -5.77
N LEU A 343 -13.70 -36.72 -6.12
CA LEU A 343 -14.55 -35.52 -6.17
C LEU A 343 -14.23 -34.72 -7.43
N THR A 344 -15.23 -34.01 -7.96
CA THR A 344 -14.97 -32.95 -8.95
C THR A 344 -14.42 -31.72 -8.24
N ALA A 345 -13.74 -30.83 -8.99
CA ALA A 345 -13.22 -29.58 -8.43
C ALA A 345 -14.34 -28.81 -7.72
N GLN A 346 -15.48 -28.62 -8.36
CA GLN A 346 -16.60 -27.88 -7.79
C GLN A 346 -17.12 -28.52 -6.49
N THR A 347 -17.29 -29.84 -6.45
CA THR A 347 -17.79 -30.54 -5.25
C THR A 347 -16.78 -30.45 -4.10
N LEU A 348 -15.49 -30.51 -4.40
CA LEU A 348 -14.42 -30.39 -3.43
C LEU A 348 -14.39 -28.99 -2.81
N ASP A 349 -14.50 -27.96 -3.65
CA ASP A 349 -14.58 -26.56 -3.29
C ASP A 349 -15.77 -26.30 -2.34
N GLU A 350 -16.98 -26.66 -2.77
CA GLU A 350 -18.20 -26.52 -1.96
C GLU A 350 -18.10 -27.23 -0.60
N GLN A 351 -17.44 -28.41 -0.54
CA GLN A 351 -17.25 -29.16 0.71
C GLN A 351 -16.28 -28.45 1.65
N ILE A 352 -15.17 -27.88 1.14
CA ILE A 352 -14.18 -27.15 1.95
C ILE A 352 -14.80 -25.86 2.50
N GLU A 353 -15.46 -25.08 1.65
CA GLU A 353 -16.13 -23.84 2.06
C GLU A 353 -17.23 -24.12 3.10
N HIS A 354 -18.06 -25.12 2.84
CA HIS A 354 -19.10 -25.52 3.80
C HIS A 354 -18.52 -25.96 5.15
N TRP A 355 -17.39 -26.68 5.14
CA TRP A 355 -16.72 -27.13 6.35
C TRP A 355 -16.17 -25.93 7.15
N PHE A 356 -15.54 -24.94 6.51
CA PHE A 356 -15.11 -23.72 7.18
C PHE A 356 -16.29 -22.93 7.76
N LYS A 357 -17.36 -22.78 6.98
CA LYS A 357 -18.56 -22.06 7.41
C LYS A 357 -19.26 -22.73 8.58
N SER A 358 -19.44 -24.06 8.53
CA SER A 358 -20.18 -24.80 9.54
C SER A 358 -19.40 -25.01 10.84
N LYS A 359 -18.11 -25.32 10.75
CA LYS A 359 -17.29 -25.71 11.91
C LYS A 359 -16.57 -24.50 12.53
N TYR A 360 -16.15 -23.54 11.73
CA TYR A 360 -15.32 -22.41 12.18
C TYR A 360 -15.97 -21.04 12.00
N GLN A 361 -17.21 -20.96 11.50
CA GLN A 361 -17.96 -19.72 11.22
C GLN A 361 -17.17 -18.74 10.32
N CYS A 362 -16.37 -19.29 9.42
CA CYS A 362 -15.54 -18.58 8.48
C CYS A 362 -16.12 -18.71 7.08
N ASP A 363 -16.40 -17.59 6.42
CA ASP A 363 -16.90 -17.53 5.05
C ASP A 363 -15.72 -17.14 4.16
N LEU A 364 -15.25 -18.05 3.32
CA LEU A 364 -14.11 -17.85 2.42
C LEU A 364 -14.46 -18.36 1.01
N ASP A 365 -13.75 -17.87 0.02
CA ASP A 365 -13.78 -18.27 -1.39
C ASP A 365 -12.49 -19.04 -1.66
N PHE A 366 -12.57 -20.35 -1.82
CA PHE A 366 -11.41 -21.22 -1.82
C PHE A 366 -10.82 -21.38 -3.22
N GLU A 367 -9.50 -21.17 -3.38
CA GLU A 367 -8.80 -21.30 -4.67
C GLU A 367 -8.45 -22.76 -5.00
N ILE A 368 -9.47 -23.54 -5.34
CA ILE A 368 -9.34 -24.98 -5.56
C ILE A 368 -8.47 -25.33 -6.78
N SER A 369 -8.46 -24.50 -7.81
CA SER A 369 -7.78 -24.79 -9.08
C SER A 369 -6.28 -24.91 -8.91
N ASP A 370 -5.66 -23.96 -8.19
CA ASP A 370 -4.21 -23.90 -7.95
C ASP A 370 -3.77 -25.08 -7.06
N ALA A 371 -4.57 -25.40 -6.03
CA ALA A 371 -4.31 -26.54 -5.16
C ALA A 371 -4.32 -27.88 -5.94
N LEU A 372 -5.31 -28.10 -6.80
CA LEU A 372 -5.44 -29.32 -7.59
C LEU A 372 -4.32 -29.43 -8.63
N GLU A 373 -3.98 -28.35 -9.35
CA GLU A 373 -2.88 -28.34 -10.30
C GLU A 373 -1.56 -28.73 -9.63
N LYS A 374 -1.29 -28.16 -8.45
CA LYS A 374 -0.10 -28.46 -7.66
C LYS A 374 -0.04 -29.91 -7.21
N LEU A 375 -1.14 -30.45 -6.65
CA LEU A 375 -1.22 -31.83 -6.19
C LEU A 375 -1.07 -32.82 -7.34
N VAL A 376 -1.65 -32.57 -8.52
CA VAL A 376 -1.49 -33.39 -9.72
C VAL A 376 -0.04 -33.35 -10.21
N ARG A 377 0.59 -32.16 -10.29
CA ARG A 377 1.99 -31.99 -10.65
C ARG A 377 2.93 -32.73 -9.70
N MET A 378 2.59 -32.80 -8.42
CA MET A 378 3.33 -33.54 -7.41
C MET A 378 3.00 -35.06 -7.42
N ARG A 379 2.07 -35.52 -8.24
CA ARG A 379 1.59 -36.91 -8.31
C ARG A 379 0.92 -37.42 -7.02
N LEU A 380 0.39 -36.49 -6.23
CA LEU A 380 -0.33 -36.81 -4.98
C LEU A 380 -1.83 -37.04 -5.23
N VAL A 381 -2.31 -36.54 -6.36
CA VAL A 381 -3.69 -36.64 -6.83
C VAL A 381 -3.69 -37.05 -8.29
N THR A 382 -4.61 -37.94 -8.65
CA THR A 382 -4.90 -38.34 -10.04
C THR A 382 -6.19 -37.68 -10.50
N CYS A 383 -6.24 -37.26 -11.77
CA CYS A 383 -7.44 -36.71 -12.39
C CYS A 383 -7.89 -37.65 -13.53
N THR A 384 -9.12 -38.13 -13.48
CA THR A 384 -9.70 -38.96 -14.53
C THR A 384 -11.14 -38.50 -14.81
N SER A 385 -11.37 -37.97 -16.03
CA SER A 385 -12.70 -37.45 -16.44
C SER A 385 -13.26 -36.41 -15.47
N ASP A 386 -12.44 -35.44 -15.09
CA ASP A 386 -12.74 -34.34 -14.14
C ASP A 386 -13.03 -34.77 -12.70
N VAL A 387 -12.74 -36.05 -12.36
CA VAL A 387 -12.78 -36.56 -10.99
C VAL A 387 -11.36 -36.67 -10.46
N TYR A 388 -11.12 -36.04 -9.33
CA TYR A 388 -9.86 -36.04 -8.61
C TYR A 388 -9.88 -37.05 -7.48
N SER A 389 -8.82 -37.82 -7.34
CA SER A 389 -8.67 -38.82 -6.28
C SER A 389 -7.28 -38.74 -5.67
N ALA A 390 -7.21 -38.66 -4.35
CA ALA A 390 -5.93 -38.67 -3.64
C ALA A 390 -5.36 -40.11 -3.62
N ILE A 391 -4.04 -40.21 -3.79
CA ILE A 391 -3.32 -41.45 -3.49
C ILE A 391 -3.29 -41.64 -1.97
N ASN A 392 -3.07 -42.89 -1.53
CA ASN A 392 -3.01 -43.14 -0.10
C ASN A 392 -1.81 -42.46 0.56
N LEU A 393 -1.95 -42.11 1.84
CA LEU A 393 -1.01 -41.29 2.60
C LEU A 393 0.44 -41.85 2.65
N ASP A 394 0.60 -43.16 2.77
CA ASP A 394 1.94 -43.78 2.85
C ASP A 394 2.66 -43.70 1.49
N HIS A 395 1.92 -43.93 0.40
CA HIS A 395 2.46 -43.78 -0.95
C HIS A 395 2.77 -42.32 -1.27
N ALA A 396 1.91 -41.39 -0.80
CA ALA A 396 2.15 -39.95 -0.95
C ALA A 396 3.45 -39.54 -0.28
N LYS A 397 3.73 -40.01 0.93
CA LYS A 397 4.99 -39.74 1.62
C LYS A 397 6.19 -40.28 0.84
N THR A 398 6.08 -41.50 0.32
CA THR A 398 7.18 -42.09 -0.49
C THR A 398 7.47 -41.25 -1.71
N ILE A 399 6.46 -40.77 -2.44
CA ILE A 399 6.67 -39.90 -3.61
C ILE A 399 7.34 -38.58 -3.23
N LEU A 400 6.91 -37.97 -2.11
CA LEU A 400 7.51 -36.70 -1.67
C LEU A 400 8.96 -36.88 -1.19
N ASP A 401 9.25 -37.97 -0.49
CA ASP A 401 10.59 -38.33 -0.02
C ASP A 401 11.54 -38.62 -1.21
N GLU A 402 11.11 -39.44 -2.17
CA GLU A 402 11.86 -39.64 -3.41
C GLU A 402 12.11 -38.35 -4.19
N ARG A 403 11.12 -37.44 -4.21
CA ARG A 403 11.28 -36.13 -4.86
C ARG A 403 12.27 -35.27 -4.13
N TRP A 404 12.26 -35.28 -2.79
CA TRP A 404 13.24 -34.57 -1.97
C TRP A 404 14.67 -35.08 -2.19
N ASP A 405 14.88 -36.39 -2.19
CA ASP A 405 16.16 -37.02 -2.43
C ASP A 405 16.73 -36.74 -3.84
N ASN A 406 15.85 -36.46 -4.81
CA ASN A 406 16.20 -36.18 -6.20
C ASN A 406 16.17 -34.71 -6.58
N LEU A 407 16.09 -33.75 -5.62
CA LEU A 407 16.11 -32.31 -5.91
C LEU A 407 17.37 -31.87 -6.64
N PHE A 408 18.52 -32.44 -6.29
CA PHE A 408 19.82 -32.11 -6.87
C PHE A 408 20.42 -33.34 -7.56
N GLN A 409 20.11 -33.47 -8.85
CA GLN A 409 20.77 -34.46 -9.70
C GLN A 409 21.89 -33.75 -10.45
N TYR A 410 23.11 -33.86 -9.94
CA TYR A 410 24.31 -33.43 -10.66
C TYR A 410 24.78 -34.61 -11.52
N ASN A 411 24.56 -34.53 -12.85
CA ASN A 411 25.11 -35.49 -13.83
C ASN A 411 26.58 -35.20 -14.09
#